data_5d43643aea333f81d19c0e5626d1e577
#
_entry.id   5d43643aea333f81d19c0e5626d1e577
#
_cell.length_a   1.000
_cell.length_b   1.000
_cell.length_c   1.000
_cell.angle_alpha   90.00
_cell.angle_beta   90.00
_cell.angle_gamma   90.00
#
_symmetry.space_group_name_H-M   'P 1'
#
loop_
_entity.id
_entity.type
_entity.pdbx_description
1 polymer ?
#
loop_
_entity_poly.entity_id
_entity_poly.type
_entity_poly.pdbx_seq_one_letter_code
_entity_poly.pdbx_strand_id
1 'polypeptide(L)'
;VRDTLRITRATTEKLHHFAFKLAEKRKARGKPGRVTCVDKANVFTSMAFFRKIFDEIRPNYPDIEVGYNYVDAQALDLVRRPWDFDVMVMENMFGDILSDLGGGLVGGMGMAACAEIGDANGLFQPAHGSAPDIMGQDKANPLAAILSGALMLDYLGERSGDSRYSAAAAFIDASVDKGFAENALRPMEFGGDMGTKAITRHVIAGLKA
;
A
#
# COMPACT_ATOMS: atom_id res chain seq x y z
N VAL A 1 -5.07 -13.48 -31.44
CA VAL A 1 -5.33 -13.33 -30.00
C VAL A 1 -5.99 -11.99 -29.76
N ARG A 2 -6.97 -11.95 -28.85
CA ARG A 2 -7.66 -10.73 -28.45
C ARG A 2 -7.82 -10.74 -26.94
N ASP A 3 -7.37 -9.67 -26.27
CA ASP A 3 -7.62 -9.41 -24.86
C ASP A 3 -8.64 -8.27 -24.72
N THR A 4 -9.49 -8.34 -23.68
CA THR A 4 -10.52 -7.33 -23.45
C THR A 4 -10.33 -6.67 -22.10
N LEU A 5 -9.98 -5.39 -22.09
CA LEU A 5 -9.98 -4.55 -20.90
C LEU A 5 -11.38 -3.96 -20.68
N ARG A 6 -11.97 -4.23 -19.52
CA ARG A 6 -13.29 -3.71 -19.15
C ARG A 6 -13.20 -2.83 -17.92
N ILE A 7 -13.45 -1.53 -18.10
CA ILE A 7 -13.60 -0.57 -17.01
C ILE A 7 -15.09 -0.27 -16.83
N THR A 8 -15.60 -0.47 -15.62
CA THR A 8 -17.01 -0.20 -15.29
C THR A 8 -17.12 0.98 -14.34
N ARG A 9 -18.17 1.81 -14.51
CA ARG A 9 -18.40 2.97 -13.65
C ARG A 9 -18.48 2.58 -12.18
N ALA A 10 -19.33 1.64 -11.84
CA ALA A 10 -19.59 1.26 -10.45
C ALA A 10 -18.33 0.83 -9.69
N THR A 11 -17.46 0.01 -10.31
CA THR A 11 -16.20 -0.42 -9.68
C THR A 11 -15.21 0.74 -9.59
N THR A 12 -15.13 1.56 -10.63
CA THR A 12 -14.20 2.70 -10.67
C THR A 12 -14.57 3.78 -9.65
N GLU A 13 -15.87 4.08 -9.49
CA GLU A 13 -16.35 4.99 -8.45
C GLU A 13 -15.95 4.52 -7.04
N LYS A 14 -16.18 3.24 -6.72
CA LYS A 14 -15.76 2.67 -5.43
C LYS A 14 -14.26 2.81 -5.19
N LEU A 15 -13.45 2.49 -6.20
CA LEU A 15 -12.01 2.58 -6.13
C LEU A 15 -11.54 4.02 -5.90
N HIS A 16 -12.08 4.97 -6.63
CA HIS A 16 -11.70 6.38 -6.46
C HIS A 16 -12.13 6.93 -5.11
N HIS A 17 -13.36 6.64 -4.66
CA HIS A 17 -13.80 7.01 -3.31
C HIS A 17 -12.90 6.42 -2.22
N PHE A 18 -12.46 5.16 -2.39
CA PHE A 18 -11.52 4.53 -1.46
C PHE A 18 -10.18 5.26 -1.43
N ALA A 19 -9.61 5.60 -2.60
CA ALA A 19 -8.35 6.32 -2.69
C ALA A 19 -8.42 7.71 -2.04
N PHE A 20 -9.48 8.46 -2.28
CA PHE A 20 -9.66 9.77 -1.66
C PHE A 20 -9.83 9.68 -0.14
N LYS A 21 -10.65 8.75 0.37
CA LYS A 21 -10.79 8.52 1.81
C LYS A 21 -9.49 8.09 2.46
N LEU A 22 -8.70 7.26 1.78
CA LEU A 22 -7.37 6.89 2.26
C LEU A 22 -6.46 8.12 2.35
N ALA A 23 -6.50 9.01 1.37
CA ALA A 23 -5.72 10.26 1.39
C ALA A 23 -6.16 11.19 2.53
N GLU A 24 -7.46 11.34 2.80
CA GLU A 24 -7.98 12.08 3.96
C GLU A 24 -7.44 11.51 5.28
N LYS A 25 -7.52 10.19 5.44
CA LYS A 25 -7.02 9.49 6.62
C LYS A 25 -5.51 9.69 6.79
N ARG A 26 -4.75 9.60 5.71
CA ARG A 26 -3.30 9.83 5.72
C ARG A 26 -2.97 11.28 6.04
N LYS A 27 -3.72 12.25 5.48
CA LYS A 27 -3.59 13.67 5.79
C LYS A 27 -3.84 13.97 7.27
N ALA A 28 -4.86 13.36 7.86
CA ALA A 28 -5.13 13.48 9.30
C ALA A 28 -3.99 12.93 10.18
N ARG A 29 -3.15 12.06 9.63
CA ARG A 29 -1.93 11.52 10.27
C ARG A 29 -0.64 12.29 9.90
N GLY A 30 -0.77 13.47 9.30
CA GLY A 30 0.36 14.35 8.95
C GLY A 30 1.08 13.96 7.65
N LYS A 31 0.48 13.11 6.81
CA LYS A 31 0.99 12.78 5.47
C LYS A 31 0.50 13.83 4.44
N PRO A 32 1.05 13.88 3.20
CA PRO A 32 0.70 14.92 2.24
C PRO A 32 -0.78 15.04 1.91
N GLY A 33 -1.53 13.93 1.86
CA GLY A 33 -2.95 13.94 1.49
C GLY A 33 -3.15 14.29 0.01
N ARG A 34 -2.42 13.59 -0.86
CA ARG A 34 -2.48 13.74 -2.32
C ARG A 34 -2.93 12.44 -2.96
N VAL A 35 -3.79 12.51 -3.98
CA VAL A 35 -4.14 11.36 -4.83
C VAL A 35 -3.66 11.61 -6.25
N THR A 36 -2.87 10.68 -6.79
CA THR A 36 -2.45 10.69 -8.19
C THR A 36 -3.24 9.65 -8.98
N CYS A 37 -4.02 10.11 -9.95
CA CYS A 37 -4.69 9.24 -10.93
C CYS A 37 -3.67 8.79 -11.97
N VAL A 38 -3.40 7.48 -12.01
CA VAL A 38 -2.43 6.89 -12.94
C VAL A 38 -3.19 6.09 -13.99
N ASP A 39 -2.97 6.43 -15.25
CA ASP A 39 -3.70 5.83 -16.37
C ASP A 39 -2.88 5.83 -17.68
N LYS A 40 -3.51 5.49 -18.78
CA LYS A 40 -2.99 5.62 -20.15
C LYS A 40 -4.08 6.20 -21.07
N ALA A 41 -4.72 7.28 -20.61
CA ALA A 41 -5.86 7.92 -21.26
C ALA A 41 -5.55 8.48 -22.67
N ASN A 42 -4.28 8.76 -22.97
CA ASN A 42 -3.84 9.17 -24.28
C ASN A 42 -3.84 8.04 -25.33
N VAL A 43 -3.96 6.77 -24.89
CA VAL A 43 -3.93 5.58 -25.76
C VAL A 43 -5.25 4.82 -25.71
N PHE A 44 -5.79 4.62 -24.50
CA PHE A 44 -6.96 3.79 -24.29
C PHE A 44 -8.19 4.60 -23.88
N THR A 45 -9.29 4.46 -24.67
CA THR A 45 -10.58 5.08 -24.34
C THR A 45 -11.12 4.64 -22.99
N SER A 46 -10.89 3.38 -22.61
CA SER A 46 -11.26 2.84 -21.30
C SER A 46 -10.54 3.58 -20.14
N MET A 47 -9.27 3.95 -20.34
CA MET A 47 -8.51 4.73 -19.36
C MET A 47 -8.93 6.21 -19.34
N ALA A 48 -9.31 6.78 -20.49
CA ALA A 48 -9.93 8.12 -20.52
C ALA A 48 -11.24 8.12 -19.72
N PHE A 49 -12.03 7.05 -19.81
CA PHE A 49 -13.24 6.90 -19.01
C PHE A 49 -12.93 6.73 -17.50
N PHE A 50 -11.88 5.99 -17.13
CA PHE A 50 -11.40 5.88 -15.77
C PHE A 50 -11.05 7.26 -15.17
N ARG A 51 -10.25 8.06 -15.89
CA ARG A 51 -9.88 9.44 -15.52
C ARG A 51 -11.11 10.35 -15.41
N LYS A 52 -12.05 10.25 -16.35
CA LYS A 52 -13.29 11.03 -16.32
C LYS A 52 -14.06 10.81 -15.01
N ILE A 53 -14.18 9.57 -14.56
CA ILE A 53 -14.86 9.25 -13.30
C ILE A 53 -14.08 9.84 -12.10
N PHE A 54 -12.76 9.83 -12.15
CA PHE A 54 -11.93 10.49 -11.13
C PHE A 54 -12.24 11.98 -11.02
N ASP A 55 -12.34 12.67 -12.17
CA ASP A 55 -12.66 14.09 -12.23
C ASP A 55 -14.09 14.41 -11.73
N GLU A 56 -15.03 13.50 -11.97
CA GLU A 56 -16.41 13.62 -11.47
C GLU A 56 -16.49 13.45 -9.93
N ILE A 57 -15.61 12.64 -9.33
CA ILE A 57 -15.59 12.36 -7.89
C ILE A 57 -14.80 13.42 -7.11
N ARG A 58 -13.70 13.93 -7.69
CA ARG A 58 -12.79 14.89 -7.06
C ARG A 58 -13.47 16.03 -6.31
N PRO A 59 -14.53 16.66 -6.80
CA PRO A 59 -15.19 17.78 -6.10
C PRO A 59 -15.75 17.42 -4.71
N ASN A 60 -15.96 16.13 -4.43
CA ASN A 60 -16.42 15.66 -3.11
C ASN A 60 -15.29 15.69 -2.05
N TYR A 61 -14.04 15.93 -2.46
CA TYR A 61 -12.85 15.91 -1.61
C TYR A 61 -12.00 17.18 -1.82
N PRO A 62 -12.54 18.37 -1.50
CA PRO A 62 -11.91 19.65 -1.85
C PRO A 62 -10.55 19.88 -1.18
N ASP A 63 -10.30 19.23 -0.04
CA ASP A 63 -9.08 19.38 0.73
C ASP A 63 -7.95 18.42 0.28
N ILE A 64 -8.22 17.54 -0.68
CA ILE A 64 -7.25 16.58 -1.19
C ILE A 64 -6.63 17.10 -2.47
N GLU A 65 -5.30 17.21 -2.47
CA GLU A 65 -4.55 17.57 -3.68
C GLU A 65 -4.60 16.42 -4.69
N VAL A 66 -4.74 16.75 -5.97
CA VAL A 66 -4.79 15.74 -7.04
C VAL A 66 -3.70 15.94 -8.07
N GLY A 67 -3.18 14.84 -8.56
CA GLY A 67 -2.25 14.77 -9.68
C GLY A 67 -2.71 13.76 -10.73
N TYR A 68 -2.12 13.86 -11.91
CA TYR A 68 -2.36 12.94 -13.02
C TYR A 68 -1.04 12.52 -13.61
N ASN A 69 -0.91 11.23 -13.90
CA ASN A 69 0.28 10.75 -14.59
C ASN A 69 -0.08 9.60 -15.54
N TYR A 70 0.66 9.46 -16.62
CA TYR A 70 0.60 8.25 -17.43
C TYR A 70 1.45 7.16 -16.78
N VAL A 71 1.04 5.92 -16.90
CA VAL A 71 1.66 4.79 -16.19
C VAL A 71 3.16 4.64 -16.44
N ASP A 72 3.60 4.88 -17.67
CA ASP A 72 5.02 4.86 -18.04
C ASP A 72 5.82 5.99 -17.39
N ALA A 73 5.26 7.21 -17.38
CA ALA A 73 5.84 8.33 -16.65
C ALA A 73 5.82 8.10 -15.14
N GLN A 74 4.75 7.48 -14.62
CA GLN A 74 4.66 7.14 -13.19
C GLN A 74 5.74 6.14 -12.77
N ALA A 75 6.01 5.12 -13.59
CA ALA A 75 7.09 4.16 -13.32
C ALA A 75 8.46 4.87 -13.24
N LEU A 76 8.73 5.79 -14.18
CA LEU A 76 9.96 6.60 -14.17
C LEU A 76 10.02 7.50 -12.91
N ASP A 77 8.93 8.16 -12.58
CA ASP A 77 8.88 9.09 -11.46
C ASP A 77 8.99 8.37 -10.10
N LEU A 78 8.46 7.17 -9.96
CA LEU A 78 8.66 6.35 -8.77
C LEU A 78 10.13 6.04 -8.51
N VAL A 79 10.93 5.80 -9.57
CA VAL A 79 12.38 5.59 -9.43
C VAL A 79 13.12 6.88 -9.10
N ARG A 80 12.70 8.02 -9.68
CA ARG A 80 13.43 9.29 -9.58
C ARG A 80 13.04 10.13 -8.37
N ARG A 81 11.77 10.09 -7.96
CA ARG A 81 11.19 10.98 -6.94
C ARG A 81 9.98 10.33 -6.24
N PRO A 82 10.15 9.14 -5.63
CA PRO A 82 9.03 8.42 -4.98
C PRO A 82 8.34 9.23 -3.88
N TRP A 83 9.05 10.15 -3.24
CA TRP A 83 8.54 11.02 -2.18
C TRP A 83 7.51 12.06 -2.63
N ASP A 84 7.34 12.29 -3.93
CA ASP A 84 6.31 13.18 -4.47
C ASP A 84 4.90 12.55 -4.46
N PHE A 85 4.79 11.26 -4.19
CA PHE A 85 3.55 10.51 -4.23
C PHE A 85 3.11 10.08 -2.83
N ASP A 86 1.79 10.09 -2.59
CA ASP A 86 1.20 9.64 -1.34
C ASP A 86 0.21 8.49 -1.59
N VAL A 87 -0.89 8.75 -2.29
CA VAL A 87 -1.83 7.72 -2.73
C VAL A 87 -1.88 7.74 -4.26
N MET A 88 -1.69 6.59 -4.87
CA MET A 88 -1.84 6.41 -6.32
C MET A 88 -3.05 5.53 -6.58
N VAL A 89 -3.93 5.93 -7.50
CA VAL A 89 -5.08 5.15 -7.92
C VAL A 89 -4.99 4.81 -9.40
N MET A 90 -5.18 3.53 -9.72
CA MET A 90 -5.04 3.00 -11.07
C MET A 90 -5.87 1.73 -11.25
N GLU A 91 -5.97 1.24 -12.48
CA GLU A 91 -6.61 -0.04 -12.75
C GLU A 91 -5.73 -1.21 -12.32
N ASN A 92 -6.30 -2.42 -12.28
CA ASN A 92 -5.70 -3.61 -11.69
C ASN A 92 -4.29 -3.93 -12.24
N MET A 93 -4.12 -4.04 -13.56
CA MET A 93 -2.85 -4.46 -14.15
C MET A 93 -1.74 -3.43 -13.90
N PHE A 94 -2.05 -2.13 -13.97
CA PHE A 94 -1.08 -1.08 -13.65
C PHE A 94 -0.76 -1.06 -12.15
N GLY A 95 -1.76 -1.33 -11.32
CA GLY A 95 -1.59 -1.46 -9.88
C GLY A 95 -0.66 -2.60 -9.50
N ASP A 96 -0.85 -3.76 -10.11
CA ASP A 96 -0.04 -4.96 -9.90
C ASP A 96 1.44 -4.69 -10.25
N ILE A 97 1.70 -4.11 -11.43
CA ILE A 97 3.06 -3.79 -11.87
C ILE A 97 3.73 -2.72 -11.00
N LEU A 98 3.02 -1.63 -10.71
CA LEU A 98 3.61 -0.52 -9.96
C LEU A 98 3.69 -0.78 -8.45
N SER A 99 2.87 -1.67 -7.89
CA SER A 99 3.01 -2.07 -6.49
C SER A 99 4.27 -2.89 -6.25
N ASP A 100 4.67 -3.75 -7.18
CA ASP A 100 5.92 -4.50 -7.12
C ASP A 100 7.14 -3.57 -7.24
N LEU A 101 7.06 -2.59 -8.16
CA LEU A 101 8.09 -1.55 -8.23
C LEU A 101 8.18 -0.77 -6.91
N GLY A 102 7.03 -0.39 -6.32
CA GLY A 102 6.95 0.25 -5.02
C GLY A 102 7.55 -0.62 -3.90
N GLY A 103 7.25 -1.91 -3.90
CA GLY A 103 7.85 -2.89 -2.98
C GLY A 103 9.37 -2.92 -3.07
N GLY A 104 9.91 -2.88 -4.31
CA GLY A 104 11.35 -2.77 -4.53
C GLY A 104 11.96 -1.49 -3.97
N LEU A 105 11.25 -0.36 -4.09
CA LEU A 105 11.73 0.94 -3.61
C LEU A 105 11.77 1.05 -2.08
N VAL A 106 10.89 0.36 -1.36
CA VAL A 106 10.90 0.32 0.12
C VAL A 106 11.82 -0.75 0.69
N GLY A 107 12.58 -1.43 -0.16
CA GLY A 107 13.62 -2.36 0.22
C GLY A 107 13.37 -3.81 -0.18
N GLY A 108 12.16 -4.20 -0.57
CA GLY A 108 11.82 -5.52 -1.05
C GLY A 108 10.41 -5.95 -0.67
N MET A 109 9.99 -7.08 -1.22
CA MET A 109 8.64 -7.61 -1.05
C MET A 109 8.32 -8.03 0.39
N GLY A 110 9.35 -8.33 1.20
CA GLY A 110 9.20 -8.62 2.62
C GLY A 110 8.78 -7.42 3.47
N MET A 111 8.68 -6.22 2.87
CA MET A 111 8.10 -5.00 3.47
C MET A 111 6.70 -4.68 2.94
N ALA A 112 6.29 -5.28 1.83
CA ALA A 112 5.07 -4.93 1.13
C ALA A 112 3.84 -5.59 1.77
N ALA A 113 3.20 -4.88 2.68
CA ALA A 113 1.89 -5.25 3.21
C ALA A 113 0.78 -5.00 2.19
N CYS A 114 -0.22 -5.88 2.16
CA CYS A 114 -1.35 -5.78 1.26
C CYS A 114 -2.69 -5.95 1.97
N ALA A 115 -3.70 -5.24 1.48
CA ALA A 115 -5.08 -5.37 1.90
C ALA A 115 -6.00 -5.32 0.67
N GLU A 116 -6.80 -6.35 0.48
CA GLU A 116 -7.83 -6.42 -0.54
C GLU A 116 -9.18 -6.15 0.11
N ILE A 117 -9.75 -4.98 -0.16
CA ILE A 117 -10.93 -4.48 0.55
C ILE A 117 -12.17 -4.61 -0.35
N GLY A 118 -13.10 -5.43 0.07
CA GLY A 118 -14.42 -5.56 -0.52
C GLY A 118 -15.51 -4.82 0.25
N ASP A 119 -16.74 -4.91 -0.25
CA ASP A 119 -17.89 -4.23 0.38
C ASP A 119 -18.18 -4.76 1.81
N ALA A 120 -18.03 -6.06 2.02
CA ALA A 120 -18.36 -6.72 3.29
C ALA A 120 -17.14 -7.28 4.03
N ASN A 121 -16.11 -7.68 3.30
CA ASN A 121 -14.96 -8.38 3.84
C ASN A 121 -13.64 -7.74 3.38
N GLY A 122 -12.55 -8.02 4.10
CA GLY A 122 -11.18 -7.70 3.70
C GLY A 122 -10.30 -8.95 3.76
N LEU A 123 -9.31 -9.04 2.89
CA LEU A 123 -8.25 -10.02 2.93
C LEU A 123 -6.94 -9.29 3.16
N PHE A 124 -6.12 -9.78 4.07
CA PHE A 124 -4.88 -9.14 4.50
C PHE A 124 -3.75 -10.15 4.39
N GLN A 125 -2.78 -9.86 3.54
CA GLN A 125 -1.67 -10.76 3.25
C GLN A 125 -0.44 -9.95 2.85
N PRO A 126 0.78 -10.54 2.92
CA PRO A 126 1.92 -9.96 2.22
C PRO A 126 1.69 -9.95 0.71
N ALA A 127 2.25 -8.97 0.01
CA ALA A 127 2.22 -8.96 -1.46
C ALA A 127 3.07 -10.08 -2.08
N HIS A 128 4.09 -10.57 -1.35
CA HIS A 128 4.99 -11.62 -1.84
C HIS A 128 4.37 -13.02 -1.86
N GLY A 129 4.92 -13.91 -2.70
CA GLY A 129 4.61 -15.33 -2.73
C GLY A 129 5.26 -16.14 -1.60
N SER A 130 5.29 -17.46 -1.74
CA SER A 130 5.71 -18.42 -0.71
C SER A 130 7.23 -18.62 -0.56
N ALA A 131 8.04 -18.16 -1.52
CA ALA A 131 9.52 -18.26 -1.53
C ALA A 131 10.06 -19.66 -1.10
N PRO A 132 9.72 -20.73 -1.82
CA PRO A 132 10.07 -22.11 -1.42
C PRO A 132 11.56 -22.33 -1.27
N ASP A 133 12.40 -21.58 -2.00
CA ASP A 133 13.86 -21.71 -1.99
C ASP A 133 14.51 -21.38 -0.64
N ILE A 134 13.83 -20.59 0.20
CA ILE A 134 14.33 -20.20 1.54
C ILE A 134 13.52 -20.82 2.68
N MET A 135 12.61 -21.74 2.36
CA MET A 135 11.77 -22.41 3.35
C MET A 135 12.62 -23.10 4.42
N GLY A 136 12.31 -22.90 5.70
CA GLY A 136 13.00 -23.50 6.85
C GLY A 136 14.38 -22.91 7.17
N GLN A 137 14.88 -21.94 6.40
CA GLN A 137 16.23 -21.38 6.57
C GLN A 137 16.30 -20.17 7.52
N ASP A 138 15.17 -19.74 8.10
CA ASP A 138 15.10 -18.55 8.96
C ASP A 138 15.59 -17.26 8.27
N LYS A 139 15.35 -17.13 6.95
CA LYS A 139 15.80 -15.98 6.13
C LYS A 139 14.70 -15.02 5.75
N ALA A 140 13.45 -15.50 5.63
CA ALA A 140 12.33 -14.69 5.18
C ALA A 140 12.10 -13.50 6.11
N ASN A 141 11.90 -12.31 5.52
CA ASN A 141 11.52 -11.12 6.26
C ASN A 141 10.02 -11.20 6.62
N PRO A 142 9.63 -11.20 7.92
CA PRO A 142 8.23 -11.35 8.33
C PRO A 142 7.47 -10.03 8.37
N LEU A 143 8.11 -8.89 8.08
CA LEU A 143 7.53 -7.57 8.30
C LEU A 143 6.31 -7.31 7.43
N ALA A 144 6.28 -7.76 6.18
CA ALA A 144 5.10 -7.64 5.33
C ALA A 144 3.86 -8.31 5.95
N ALA A 145 4.02 -9.51 6.54
CA ALA A 145 2.92 -10.20 7.23
C ALA A 145 2.50 -9.48 8.52
N ILE A 146 3.45 -8.97 9.30
CA ILE A 146 3.19 -8.21 10.53
C ILE A 146 2.44 -6.91 10.20
N LEU A 147 2.89 -6.17 9.18
CA LEU A 147 2.26 -4.93 8.74
C LEU A 147 0.89 -5.17 8.08
N SER A 148 0.69 -6.31 7.38
CA SER A 148 -0.64 -6.72 6.92
C SER A 148 -1.60 -6.97 8.08
N GLY A 149 -1.09 -7.51 9.20
CA GLY A 149 -1.84 -7.61 10.45
C GLY A 149 -2.22 -6.24 11.04
N ALA A 150 -1.33 -5.26 10.96
CA ALA A 150 -1.63 -3.87 11.35
C ALA A 150 -2.72 -3.26 10.45
N LEU A 151 -2.66 -3.45 9.13
CA LEU A 151 -3.71 -3.02 8.20
C LEU A 151 -5.07 -3.67 8.53
N MET A 152 -5.08 -4.96 8.91
CA MET A 152 -6.29 -5.66 9.34
C MET A 152 -6.89 -5.04 10.60
N LEU A 153 -6.06 -4.75 11.59
CA LEU A 153 -6.52 -4.10 12.82
C LEU A 153 -7.10 -2.71 12.55
N ASP A 154 -6.44 -1.91 11.74
CA ASP A 154 -6.91 -0.58 11.37
C ASP A 154 -8.26 -0.65 10.62
N TYR A 155 -8.43 -1.60 9.70
CA TYR A 155 -9.70 -1.88 9.03
C TYR A 155 -10.80 -2.31 10.00
N LEU A 156 -10.50 -3.17 10.97
CA LEU A 156 -11.46 -3.59 12.00
C LEU A 156 -11.88 -2.42 12.89
N GLY A 157 -10.95 -1.53 13.23
CA GLY A 157 -11.24 -0.31 13.97
C GLY A 157 -12.22 0.60 13.24
N GLU A 158 -12.02 0.81 11.94
CA GLU A 158 -12.93 1.60 11.10
C GLU A 158 -14.33 0.98 11.02
N ARG A 159 -14.41 -0.33 10.85
CA ARG A 159 -15.70 -1.01 10.68
C ARG A 159 -16.49 -1.17 11.98
N SER A 160 -15.80 -1.38 13.10
CA SER A 160 -16.46 -1.56 14.41
C SER A 160 -16.69 -0.25 15.17
N GLY A 161 -15.97 0.82 14.80
CA GLY A 161 -15.92 2.05 15.58
C GLY A 161 -15.12 1.92 16.88
N ASP A 162 -14.40 0.82 17.07
CA ASP A 162 -13.59 0.58 18.27
C ASP A 162 -12.14 1.05 18.04
N SER A 163 -11.81 2.19 18.62
CA SER A 163 -10.49 2.82 18.48
C SER A 163 -9.31 1.99 19.01
N ARG A 164 -9.58 0.97 19.85
CA ARG A 164 -8.53 0.09 20.37
C ARG A 164 -7.82 -0.69 19.26
N TYR A 165 -8.55 -1.06 18.20
CA TYR A 165 -7.95 -1.72 17.04
C TYR A 165 -7.00 -0.79 16.27
N SER A 166 -7.43 0.44 15.99
CA SER A 166 -6.57 1.42 15.30
C SER A 166 -5.36 1.82 16.16
N ALA A 167 -5.52 1.89 17.47
CA ALA A 167 -4.41 2.13 18.39
C ALA A 167 -3.39 0.98 18.37
N ALA A 168 -3.87 -0.29 18.35
CA ALA A 168 -3.01 -1.45 18.22
C ALA A 168 -2.26 -1.49 16.88
N ALA A 169 -2.93 -1.14 15.78
CA ALA A 169 -2.31 -1.00 14.46
C ALA A 169 -1.17 0.03 14.49
N ALA A 170 -1.44 1.23 15.00
CA ALA A 170 -0.45 2.30 15.10
C ALA A 170 0.74 1.91 16.01
N PHE A 171 0.50 1.10 17.02
CA PHE A 171 1.56 0.63 17.91
C PHE A 171 2.49 -0.38 17.22
N ILE A 172 1.94 -1.26 16.37
CA ILE A 172 2.74 -2.16 15.53
C ILE A 172 3.60 -1.36 14.55
N ASP A 173 2.99 -0.43 13.82
CA ASP A 173 3.70 0.44 12.86
C ASP A 173 4.85 1.19 13.55
N ALA A 174 4.56 1.82 14.69
CA ALA A 174 5.58 2.56 15.46
C ALA A 174 6.73 1.67 15.95
N SER A 175 6.45 0.42 16.34
CA SER A 175 7.50 -0.53 16.74
C SER A 175 8.43 -0.88 15.57
N VAL A 176 7.89 -1.05 14.37
CA VAL A 176 8.67 -1.33 13.16
C VAL A 176 9.48 -0.08 12.77
N ASP A 177 8.83 1.09 12.69
CA ASP A 177 9.48 2.37 12.34
C ASP A 177 10.65 2.67 13.28
N LYS A 178 10.44 2.53 14.59
CA LYS A 178 11.48 2.71 15.60
C LYS A 178 12.65 1.75 15.39
N GLY A 179 12.36 0.48 15.13
CA GLY A 179 13.38 -0.53 14.90
C GLY A 179 14.29 -0.19 13.72
N PHE A 180 13.75 0.36 12.63
CA PHE A 180 14.56 0.85 11.51
C PHE A 180 15.29 2.15 11.83
N ALA A 181 14.63 3.11 12.45
CA ALA A 181 15.22 4.40 12.81
C ALA A 181 16.45 4.24 13.72
N GLU A 182 16.42 3.27 14.63
CA GLU A 182 17.50 2.93 15.55
C GLU A 182 18.53 1.95 14.96
N ASN A 183 18.39 1.54 13.68
CA ASN A 183 19.18 0.49 13.03
C ASN A 183 19.18 -0.84 13.80
N ALA A 184 18.13 -1.11 14.53
CA ALA A 184 17.94 -2.33 15.31
C ALA A 184 17.23 -3.45 14.52
N LEU A 185 16.49 -3.10 13.46
CA LEU A 185 15.96 -4.02 12.47
C LEU A 185 16.87 -4.04 11.24
N ARG A 186 17.48 -5.19 10.96
CA ARG A 186 18.39 -5.39 9.83
C ARG A 186 18.05 -6.70 9.11
N PRO A 187 16.96 -6.77 8.35
CA PRO A 187 16.56 -7.97 7.62
C PRO A 187 17.65 -8.45 6.64
N MET A 188 17.81 -9.76 6.51
CA MET A 188 18.71 -10.35 5.51
C MET A 188 18.37 -9.94 4.08
N GLU A 189 17.09 -9.65 3.80
CA GLU A 189 16.63 -9.14 2.51
C GLU A 189 17.34 -7.85 2.09
N PHE A 190 17.76 -7.03 3.04
CA PHE A 190 18.47 -5.75 2.82
C PHE A 190 19.97 -5.85 3.11
N GLY A 191 20.53 -7.07 3.07
CA GLY A 191 21.93 -7.30 3.39
C GLY A 191 22.27 -7.27 4.87
N GLY A 192 21.27 -7.30 5.75
CA GLY A 192 21.44 -7.42 7.20
C GLY A 192 21.71 -8.87 7.65
N ASP A 193 21.70 -9.06 8.95
CA ASP A 193 22.02 -10.33 9.63
C ASP A 193 20.84 -10.96 10.38
N MET A 194 19.66 -10.32 10.37
CA MET A 194 18.49 -10.79 11.11
C MET A 194 17.58 -11.65 10.24
N GLY A 195 17.37 -12.89 10.68
CA GLY A 195 16.37 -13.79 10.11
C GLY A 195 14.97 -13.57 10.68
N THR A 196 14.02 -14.37 10.21
CA THR A 196 12.58 -14.30 10.56
C THR A 196 12.33 -14.23 12.06
N LYS A 197 12.98 -15.14 12.83
CA LYS A 197 12.79 -15.24 14.28
C LYS A 197 13.34 -14.02 15.04
N ALA A 198 14.50 -13.52 14.60
CA ALA A 198 15.14 -12.36 15.25
C ALA A 198 14.32 -11.09 15.04
N ILE A 199 13.84 -10.85 13.82
CA ILE A 199 12.96 -9.72 13.48
C ILE A 199 11.66 -9.79 14.28
N THR A 200 10.99 -10.95 14.27
CA THR A 200 9.73 -11.14 15.01
C THR A 200 9.90 -10.88 16.51
N ARG A 201 10.97 -11.40 17.13
CA ARG A 201 11.27 -11.12 18.55
C ARG A 201 11.49 -9.64 18.82
N HIS A 202 12.19 -8.94 17.92
CA HIS A 202 12.42 -7.51 18.08
C HIS A 202 11.11 -6.71 18.08
N VAL A 203 10.23 -6.98 17.10
CA VAL A 203 8.92 -6.32 17.03
C VAL A 203 8.09 -6.61 18.29
N ILE A 204 8.01 -7.87 18.72
CA ILE A 204 7.28 -8.25 19.95
C ILE A 204 7.85 -7.55 21.19
N ALA A 205 9.17 -7.40 21.29
CA ALA A 205 9.78 -6.67 22.40
C ALA A 205 9.39 -5.19 22.39
N GLY A 206 9.36 -4.55 21.22
CA GLY A 206 8.88 -3.18 21.06
C GLY A 206 7.41 -2.95 21.43
N LEU A 207 6.57 -4.01 21.35
CA LEU A 207 5.17 -3.95 21.76
C LEU A 207 4.97 -4.10 23.29
N LYS A 208 6.01 -4.34 24.05
CA LYS A 208 5.94 -4.49 25.52
C LYS A 208 6.53 -3.30 26.27
N ALA A 209 7.20 -2.42 25.55
CA ALA A 209 7.84 -1.21 26.10
C ALA A 209 6.89 -0.02 26.06
#